data_aa4364ae14da0d5b789a4b70c4c67229
#
_entry.id   aa4364ae14da0d5b789a4b70c4c67229
#
_cell.length_a   1.000
_cell.length_b   1.000
_cell.length_c   1.000
_cell.angle_alpha   90.00
_cell.angle_beta   90.00
_cell.angle_gamma   90.00
#
_symmetry.space_group_name_H-M   'P 1'
#
loop_
_entity.id
_entity.type
_entity.pdbx_description
1 polymer ?
#
loop_
_entity_poly.entity_id
_entity_poly.type
_entity_poly.pdbx_seq_one_letter_code
_entity_poly.pdbx_strand_id
1 'polypeptide(L)'
;MKKIFTYSIVAVMAALLFTSCAKERVYQNDNAYWLSQERGDVMYSNNSCGYYVVETNYGYTIIRNLDGLRTYDGDVLYGNFGGYGTRNFYNYTADLITGGTVVEYDLSYSAAQNAIDYYCPYGKSSGATIRQSNNAANKVQRNAVPANQ
;
A
#
# COMPACT_ATOMS: atom_id res chain seq x y z
N MET A 1 -32.12 -1.43 -56.45
CA MET A 1 -30.84 -1.89 -55.94
C MET A 1 -30.11 -0.89 -55.03
N LYS A 2 -30.40 0.42 -55.04
CA LYS A 2 -29.69 1.43 -54.16
C LYS A 2 -30.13 1.43 -52.69
N LYS A 3 -31.31 0.96 -52.34
CA LYS A 3 -31.82 1.00 -50.96
C LYS A 3 -31.27 -0.13 -50.06
N ILE A 4 -30.85 -1.23 -50.63
CA ILE A 4 -30.32 -2.39 -49.87
C ILE A 4 -28.89 -2.10 -49.37
N PHE A 5 -28.10 -1.33 -50.11
CA PHE A 5 -26.72 -0.97 -49.71
C PHE A 5 -26.66 -0.06 -48.47
N THR A 6 -27.65 0.83 -48.34
CA THR A 6 -27.70 1.79 -47.23
C THR A 6 -28.01 1.10 -45.90
N TYR A 7 -28.87 0.09 -45.87
CA TYR A 7 -29.18 -0.69 -44.66
C TYR A 7 -28.01 -1.56 -44.21
N SER A 8 -27.22 -2.09 -45.15
CA SER A 8 -26.04 -2.88 -44.83
C SER A 8 -24.95 -2.05 -44.12
N ILE A 9 -24.73 -0.81 -44.56
CA ILE A 9 -23.72 0.08 -43.94
C ILE A 9 -24.12 0.52 -42.56
N VAL A 10 -25.40 0.82 -42.33
CA VAL A 10 -25.92 1.21 -41.01
C VAL A 10 -25.85 0.04 -40.02
N ALA A 11 -26.14 -1.18 -40.45
CA ALA A 11 -26.05 -2.37 -39.61
C ALA A 11 -24.59 -2.68 -39.18
N VAL A 12 -23.61 -2.48 -40.04
CA VAL A 12 -22.19 -2.67 -39.74
C VAL A 12 -21.66 -1.59 -38.80
N MET A 13 -22.08 -0.33 -38.98
CA MET A 13 -21.72 0.74 -38.03
C MET A 13 -22.33 0.54 -36.65
N ALA A 14 -23.57 0.07 -36.52
CA ALA A 14 -24.18 -0.25 -35.26
C ALA A 14 -23.46 -1.38 -34.52
N ALA A 15 -23.00 -2.40 -35.23
CA ALA A 15 -22.25 -3.51 -34.65
C ALA A 15 -20.88 -3.07 -34.07
N LEU A 16 -20.24 -2.06 -34.63
CA LEU A 16 -18.96 -1.53 -34.16
C LEU A 16 -19.07 -0.68 -32.86
N LEU A 17 -20.25 -0.14 -32.59
CA LEU A 17 -20.49 0.66 -31.39
C LEU A 17 -20.67 -0.18 -30.11
N PHE A 18 -21.01 -1.46 -30.24
CA PHE A 18 -21.21 -2.37 -29.12
C PHE A 18 -19.91 -3.07 -28.66
N THR A 19 -18.82 -2.99 -29.40
CA THR A 19 -17.55 -3.62 -29.03
C THR A 19 -16.67 -2.76 -28.11
N SER A 20 -17.10 -1.52 -27.78
CA SER A 20 -16.27 -0.54 -27.04
C SER A 20 -16.45 -0.58 -25.51
N CYS A 21 -17.24 -1.49 -24.94
CA CYS A 21 -17.50 -1.53 -23.50
C CYS A 21 -17.12 -2.83 -22.79
N ALA A 22 -16.13 -3.55 -23.30
CA ALA A 22 -15.48 -4.61 -22.54
C ALA A 22 -14.18 -4.10 -21.92
N LYS A 23 -14.24 -3.03 -21.13
CA LYS A 23 -13.17 -2.74 -20.17
C LYS A 23 -13.39 -3.65 -18.97
N GLU A 24 -12.86 -4.82 -19.12
CA GLU A 24 -12.92 -5.92 -18.18
C GLU A 24 -12.45 -5.47 -16.81
N ARG A 25 -13.25 -5.77 -15.82
CA ARG A 25 -12.96 -5.63 -14.40
C ARG A 25 -11.85 -6.59 -14.00
N VAL A 26 -10.62 -6.21 -14.25
CA VAL A 26 -9.42 -6.95 -13.77
C VAL A 26 -9.23 -6.79 -12.25
N TYR A 27 -10.04 -5.95 -11.58
CA TYR A 27 -9.84 -5.58 -10.17
C TYR A 27 -10.42 -6.55 -9.13
N GLN A 28 -11.18 -7.57 -9.50
CA GLN A 28 -11.87 -8.41 -8.51
C GLN A 28 -11.02 -9.56 -7.96
N ASN A 29 -9.92 -9.92 -8.61
CA ASN A 29 -8.95 -10.91 -8.11
C ASN A 29 -7.80 -10.28 -7.31
N ASP A 30 -7.53 -8.99 -7.49
CA ASP A 30 -6.41 -8.31 -6.84
C ASP A 30 -6.62 -8.13 -5.34
N ASN A 31 -7.86 -7.90 -4.88
CA ASN A 31 -8.14 -7.74 -3.46
C ASN A 31 -7.87 -9.04 -2.67
N ALA A 32 -8.20 -10.20 -3.22
CA ALA A 32 -7.92 -11.48 -2.57
C ALA A 32 -6.41 -11.72 -2.42
N TYR A 33 -5.63 -11.36 -3.43
CA TYR A 33 -4.17 -11.40 -3.37
C TYR A 33 -3.65 -10.50 -2.24
N TRP A 34 -4.07 -9.22 -2.20
CA TRP A 34 -3.60 -8.28 -1.20
C TRP A 34 -4.02 -8.68 0.21
N LEU A 35 -5.27 -9.10 0.41
CA LEU A 35 -5.78 -9.54 1.71
C LEU A 35 -5.11 -10.82 2.23
N SER A 36 -4.45 -11.59 1.37
CA SER A 36 -3.63 -12.73 1.76
C SER A 36 -2.22 -12.33 2.22
N GLN A 37 -1.80 -11.08 1.98
CA GLN A 37 -0.51 -10.57 2.42
C GLN A 37 -0.53 -10.16 3.90
N GLU A 38 0.62 -9.81 4.42
CA GLU A 38 0.74 -9.30 5.78
C GLU A 38 -0.07 -8.03 5.97
N ARG A 39 -0.83 -7.96 7.06
CA ARG A 39 -1.55 -6.76 7.48
C ARG A 39 -0.65 -5.88 8.35
N GLY A 40 -0.70 -4.58 8.12
CA GLY A 40 -0.08 -3.58 8.98
C GLY A 40 -1.01 -2.40 9.22
N ASP A 41 -0.91 -1.79 10.41
CA ASP A 41 -1.65 -0.61 10.81
C ASP A 41 -0.70 0.60 10.81
N VAL A 42 -1.08 1.70 10.18
CA VAL A 42 -0.27 2.92 10.16
C VAL A 42 -0.36 3.60 11.53
N MET A 43 0.77 3.66 12.22
CA MET A 43 0.88 4.18 13.58
C MET A 43 1.45 5.59 13.65
N TYR A 44 2.02 6.07 12.58
CA TYR A 44 2.53 7.41 12.41
C TYR A 44 2.58 7.79 10.95
N SER A 45 2.04 8.95 10.60
CA SER A 45 2.20 9.61 9.32
C SER A 45 2.13 11.13 9.51
N ASN A 46 3.04 11.87 8.87
CA ASN A 46 3.09 13.31 8.97
C ASN A 46 3.24 13.95 7.59
N ASN A 47 2.50 15.04 7.35
CA ASN A 47 2.45 15.75 6.07
C ASN A 47 3.78 16.36 5.66
N SER A 48 4.61 16.70 6.65
CA SER A 48 5.91 17.34 6.44
C SER A 48 7.05 16.34 6.34
N CYS A 49 6.75 15.04 6.47
CA CYS A 49 7.72 13.96 6.41
C CYS A 49 7.32 12.96 5.35
N GLY A 50 8.27 12.59 4.49
CA GLY A 50 8.06 11.57 3.47
C GLY A 50 8.13 10.13 3.99
N TYR A 51 8.11 9.93 5.32
CA TYR A 51 8.17 8.62 5.96
C TYR A 51 6.96 8.40 6.85
N TYR A 52 6.53 7.14 6.95
CA TYR A 52 5.47 6.70 7.84
C TYR A 52 5.85 5.39 8.53
N VAL A 53 5.19 5.08 9.62
CA VAL A 53 5.45 3.91 10.45
C VAL A 53 4.26 2.99 10.41
N VAL A 54 4.50 1.72 10.10
CA VAL A 54 3.50 0.66 10.09
C VAL A 54 3.81 -0.33 11.21
N GLU A 55 2.82 -0.66 12.01
CA GLU A 55 2.88 -1.75 12.98
C GLU A 55 2.36 -3.03 12.36
N THR A 56 3.12 -4.10 12.52
CA THR A 56 2.77 -5.45 12.07
C THR A 56 2.83 -6.44 13.23
N ASN A 57 2.52 -7.69 12.99
CA ASN A 57 2.69 -8.74 14.00
C ASN A 57 4.16 -8.98 14.39
N TYR A 58 5.11 -8.53 13.56
CA TYR A 58 6.55 -8.75 13.78
C TYR A 58 7.26 -7.55 14.41
N GLY A 59 6.63 -6.38 14.42
CA GLY A 59 7.21 -5.16 14.93
C GLY A 59 6.81 -3.95 14.10
N TYR A 60 7.62 -2.92 14.15
CA TYR A 60 7.41 -1.68 13.41
C TYR A 60 8.29 -1.64 12.16
N THR A 61 7.72 -1.11 11.08
CA THR A 61 8.40 -0.93 9.80
C THR A 61 8.35 0.54 9.41
N ILE A 62 9.49 1.12 9.05
CA ILE A 62 9.59 2.48 8.53
C ILE A 62 9.56 2.41 7.00
N ILE A 63 8.66 3.16 6.40
CA ILE A 63 8.48 3.19 4.95
C ILE A 63 8.63 4.62 4.44
N ARG A 64 9.47 4.80 3.42
CA ARG A 64 9.54 6.05 2.66
C ARG A 64 8.46 6.02 1.57
N ASN A 65 7.59 7.02 1.55
CA ASN A 65 6.60 7.20 0.49
C ASN A 65 7.29 7.58 -0.84
N LEU A 66 6.87 7.00 -1.96
CA LEU A 66 7.46 7.22 -3.27
C LEU A 66 6.52 7.91 -4.28
N ASP A 67 5.24 7.64 -4.20
CA ASP A 67 4.27 8.05 -5.23
C ASP A 67 3.51 9.33 -4.87
N GLY A 68 3.78 9.90 -3.70
CA GLY A 68 3.07 11.08 -3.19
C GLY A 68 1.63 10.78 -2.76
N LEU A 69 1.16 9.55 -2.89
CA LEU A 69 -0.13 9.11 -2.36
C LEU A 69 -0.04 9.04 -0.84
N ARG A 70 -0.96 9.74 -0.20
CA ARG A 70 -0.86 9.93 1.24
C ARG A 70 -1.41 8.75 1.99
N THR A 71 -0.61 8.25 2.92
CA THR A 71 -1.02 7.29 3.94
C THR A 71 -1.25 8.05 5.24
N TYR A 72 -2.36 7.78 5.92
CA TYR A 72 -2.75 8.48 7.15
C TYR A 72 -2.64 7.58 8.37
N ASP A 73 -2.53 8.19 9.54
CA ASP A 73 -2.61 7.48 10.81
C ASP A 73 -3.93 6.71 10.92
N GLY A 74 -3.82 5.42 11.18
CA GLY A 74 -4.95 4.51 11.29
C GLY A 74 -5.32 3.82 10.00
N ASP A 75 -4.67 4.13 8.88
CA ASP A 75 -4.84 3.35 7.66
C ASP A 75 -4.40 1.90 7.87
N VAL A 76 -5.10 0.99 7.21
CA VAL A 76 -4.76 -0.44 7.17
C VAL A 76 -4.10 -0.72 5.83
N LEU A 77 -2.88 -1.25 5.88
CA LEU A 77 -2.12 -1.63 4.70
C LEU A 77 -1.97 -3.16 4.63
N TYR A 78 -1.93 -3.67 3.41
CA TYR A 78 -1.57 -5.05 3.12
C TYR A 78 -0.36 -5.09 2.17
N GLY A 79 0.61 -5.95 2.47
CA GLY A 79 1.81 -6.10 1.66
C GLY A 79 2.91 -6.85 2.37
N ASN A 80 4.12 -6.80 1.82
CA ASN A 80 5.29 -7.38 2.46
C ASN A 80 6.05 -6.28 3.22
N PHE A 81 6.00 -6.30 4.55
CA PHE A 81 6.66 -5.31 5.40
C PHE A 81 8.06 -5.75 5.86
N GLY A 82 8.44 -7.01 5.64
CA GLY A 82 9.76 -7.52 5.97
C GLY A 82 10.78 -7.34 4.85
N GLY A 83 12.02 -7.03 5.21
CA GLY A 83 13.12 -6.82 4.27
C GLY A 83 13.13 -5.45 3.61
N TYR A 84 14.31 -4.99 3.27
CA TYR A 84 14.54 -3.70 2.60
C TYR A 84 14.03 -3.67 1.17
N GLY A 85 13.79 -2.49 0.64
CA GLY A 85 13.53 -2.27 -0.79
C GLY A 85 12.18 -1.68 -1.13
N THR A 86 12.03 -1.35 -2.41
CA THR A 86 10.86 -0.69 -2.97
C THR A 86 9.80 -1.71 -3.39
N ARG A 87 8.55 -1.45 -3.03
CA ARG A 87 7.41 -2.30 -3.37
C ARG A 87 6.08 -1.57 -3.26
N ASN A 88 5.02 -2.21 -3.71
CA ASN A 88 3.66 -1.71 -3.58
C ASN A 88 3.00 -2.28 -2.33
N PHE A 89 2.10 -1.50 -1.76
CA PHE A 89 1.21 -1.84 -0.66
C PHE A 89 -0.22 -1.52 -1.06
N TYR A 90 -1.17 -2.32 -0.63
CA TYR A 90 -2.59 -2.01 -0.78
C TYR A 90 -3.08 -1.30 0.48
N ASN A 91 -3.45 -0.03 0.34
CA ASN A 91 -4.12 0.72 1.39
C ASN A 91 -5.60 0.34 1.36
N TYR A 92 -6.00 -0.55 2.27
CA TYR A 92 -7.37 -1.05 2.37
C TYR A 92 -8.36 0.05 2.78
N THR A 93 -7.91 0.98 3.64
CA THR A 93 -8.75 2.08 4.12
C THR A 93 -9.08 3.06 3.00
N ALA A 94 -8.13 3.34 2.14
CA ALA A 94 -8.28 4.27 1.02
C ALA A 94 -8.65 3.60 -0.31
N ASP A 95 -8.68 2.26 -0.34
CA ASP A 95 -8.94 1.42 -1.53
C ASP A 95 -8.04 1.77 -2.72
N LEU A 96 -6.73 1.85 -2.47
CA LEU A 96 -5.73 2.18 -3.48
C LEU A 96 -4.41 1.44 -3.26
N ILE A 97 -3.62 1.33 -4.33
CA ILE A 97 -2.24 0.82 -4.25
C ILE A 97 -1.30 2.02 -4.11
N THR A 98 -0.38 1.97 -3.14
CA THR A 98 0.63 2.97 -2.87
C THR A 98 2.03 2.37 -2.96
N GLY A 99 2.99 3.13 -3.50
CA GLY A 99 4.38 2.75 -3.61
C GLY A 99 5.21 3.24 -2.43
N GLY A 100 6.05 2.37 -1.88
CA GLY A 100 6.93 2.74 -0.78
C GLY A 100 8.24 1.95 -0.77
N THR A 101 9.26 2.52 -0.13
CA THR A 101 10.53 1.83 0.15
C THR A 101 10.62 1.50 1.63
N VAL A 102 10.71 0.23 1.98
CA VAL A 102 11.01 -0.21 3.34
C VAL A 102 12.47 0.15 3.63
N VAL A 103 12.69 1.01 4.62
CA VAL A 103 14.02 1.48 5.04
C VAL A 103 14.45 0.87 6.36
N GLU A 104 13.52 0.46 7.21
CA GLU A 104 13.75 -0.27 8.46
C GLU A 104 12.58 -1.23 8.67
N TYR A 105 12.78 -2.37 9.30
CA TYR A 105 11.72 -3.34 9.58
C TYR A 105 12.01 -4.16 10.85
N ASP A 106 10.97 -4.80 11.37
CA ASP A 106 11.01 -5.63 12.59
C ASP A 106 11.56 -4.89 13.82
N LEU A 107 11.31 -3.57 13.88
CA LEU A 107 11.79 -2.72 14.96
C LEU A 107 10.94 -2.89 16.23
N SER A 108 11.58 -2.74 17.38
CA SER A 108 10.85 -2.45 18.63
C SER A 108 10.22 -1.05 18.57
N TYR A 109 9.27 -0.77 19.44
CA TYR A 109 8.67 0.56 19.55
C TYR A 109 9.73 1.67 19.75
N SER A 110 10.67 1.46 20.67
CA SER A 110 11.73 2.45 20.94
C SER A 110 12.68 2.64 19.75
N ALA A 111 13.01 1.57 19.03
CA ALA A 111 13.83 1.66 17.83
C ALA A 111 13.10 2.41 16.71
N ALA A 112 11.81 2.13 16.51
CA ALA A 112 10.98 2.83 15.52
C ALA A 112 10.83 4.32 15.86
N GLN A 113 10.64 4.67 17.14
CA GLN A 113 10.59 6.06 17.58
C GLN A 113 11.90 6.79 17.29
N ASN A 114 13.04 6.18 17.60
CA ASN A 114 14.35 6.76 17.29
C ASN A 114 14.58 6.90 15.78
N ALA A 115 14.16 5.91 15.00
CA ALA A 115 14.28 5.94 13.55
C ALA A 115 13.44 7.06 12.94
N ILE A 116 12.16 7.21 13.35
CA ILE A 116 11.32 8.28 12.81
C ILE A 116 11.81 9.66 13.23
N ASP A 117 12.38 9.81 14.41
CA ASP A 117 13.02 11.04 14.88
C ASP A 117 14.24 11.40 14.02
N TYR A 118 14.95 10.42 13.52
CA TYR A 118 16.08 10.61 12.60
C TYR A 118 15.61 10.99 11.21
N TYR A 119 14.63 10.26 10.65
CA TYR A 119 14.13 10.50 9.28
C TYR A 119 13.26 11.76 9.18
N CYS A 120 12.61 12.18 10.27
CA CYS A 120 11.66 13.30 10.33
C CYS A 120 12.09 14.37 11.37
N PRO A 121 13.28 14.98 11.24
CA PRO A 121 13.82 15.88 12.26
C PRO A 121 12.96 17.13 12.50
N TYR A 122 12.18 17.56 11.49
CA TYR A 122 11.29 18.73 11.61
C TYR A 122 9.94 18.40 12.26
N GLY A 123 9.62 17.14 12.47
CA GLY A 123 8.43 16.70 13.21
C GLY A 123 8.56 16.86 14.73
N LYS A 124 9.77 17.09 15.25
CA LYS A 124 10.05 17.18 16.69
C LYS A 124 9.36 18.35 17.41
N SER A 125 9.03 19.42 16.70
CA SER A 125 8.36 20.60 17.30
C SER A 125 6.90 20.33 17.71
N SER A 126 6.31 19.23 17.27
CA SER A 126 4.95 18.79 17.60
C SER A 126 4.89 17.48 18.39
N GLY A 127 6.05 16.96 18.87
CA GLY A 127 6.09 15.71 19.63
C GLY A 127 5.62 14.52 18.77
N ALA A 128 6.32 14.29 17.65
CA ALA A 128 6.05 13.13 16.78
C ALA A 128 6.13 11.85 17.61
N THR A 129 4.97 11.32 18.02
CA THR A 129 4.88 10.12 18.82
C THR A 129 4.16 9.05 18.02
N ILE A 130 4.83 7.92 17.81
CA ILE A 130 4.20 6.74 17.26
C ILE A 130 3.10 6.30 18.22
N ARG A 131 1.89 6.05 17.71
CA ARG A 131 0.82 5.46 18.52
C ARG A 131 1.26 4.07 18.99
N GLN A 132 1.05 3.79 20.25
CA GLN A 132 1.34 2.47 20.81
C GLN A 132 0.08 1.63 20.78
N SER A 133 0.14 0.45 20.16
CA SER A 133 -0.97 -0.49 20.20
C SER A 133 -0.95 -1.27 21.52
N ASN A 134 -2.13 -1.70 21.96
CA ASN A 134 -2.27 -2.56 23.13
C ASN A 134 -1.66 -3.97 22.91
N ASN A 135 -1.24 -4.30 21.69
CA ASN A 135 -0.69 -5.60 21.29
C ASN A 135 0.86 -5.65 21.30
N ALA A 136 1.54 -4.63 21.81
CA ALA A 136 3.00 -4.53 21.79
C ALA A 136 3.73 -5.71 22.48
N ALA A 137 3.04 -6.43 23.38
CA ALA A 137 3.62 -7.54 24.15
C ALA A 137 3.73 -8.88 23.39
N ASN A 138 3.06 -9.04 22.26
CA ASN A 138 2.93 -10.34 21.56
C ASN A 138 3.56 -10.35 20.16
N LYS A 139 4.63 -9.60 19.94
CA LYS A 139 5.31 -9.58 18.64
C LYS A 139 6.03 -10.89 18.37
N VAL A 140 5.77 -11.47 17.20
CA VAL A 140 6.39 -12.70 16.73
C VAL A 140 7.67 -12.38 15.97
N GLN A 141 8.73 -13.16 16.18
CA GLN A 141 9.96 -12.99 15.40
C GLN A 141 9.76 -13.60 14.00
N ARG A 142 10.15 -12.87 12.92
CA ARG A 142 10.12 -13.43 11.58
C ARG A 142 11.10 -14.60 11.49
N ASN A 143 10.66 -15.71 10.92
CA ASN A 143 11.57 -16.74 10.51
C ASN A 143 12.47 -16.17 9.40
N ALA A 144 13.77 -16.25 9.58
CA ALA A 144 14.72 -15.86 8.54
C ALA A 144 14.40 -16.68 7.28
N VAL A 145 14.00 -16.01 6.22
CA VAL A 145 13.91 -16.67 4.90
C VAL A 145 15.33 -17.01 4.51
N PRO A 146 15.69 -18.31 4.29
CA PRO A 146 17.02 -18.65 3.84
C PRO A 146 17.25 -17.91 2.52
N ALA A 147 18.35 -17.13 2.46
CA ALA A 147 18.81 -16.54 1.22
C ALA A 147 19.06 -17.69 0.25
N ASN A 148 18.18 -17.87 -0.71
CA ASN A 148 18.42 -18.80 -1.80
C ASN A 148 19.64 -18.30 -2.58
N GLN A 149 20.70 -19.05 -2.51
CA GLN A 149 21.93 -18.91 -3.27
C GLN A 149 21.66 -19.10 -4.78
#